data_13102d7497d640c0edabc7eceb833370
#
_entry.id   13102d7497d640c0edabc7eceb833370
#
_cell.length_a   1.000
_cell.length_b   1.000
_cell.length_c   1.000
_cell.angle_alpha   90.00
_cell.angle_beta   90.00
_cell.angle_gamma   90.00
#
_symmetry.space_group_name_H-M   'P 1'
#
loop_
_entity.id
_entity.type
_entity.pdbx_description
1 polymer ?
#
loop_
_entity_poly.entity_id
_entity_poly.type
_entity_poly.pdbx_seq_one_letter_code
_entity_poly.pdbx_strand_id
1 'polypeptide(L)'
;MSANAKKPNIFSTPYLTRMAILTAIAFILFLVQIPVVAFYKLDLSNIPVLLGAFSMGTVPGIIILALKCSLALLRTTSAGVGDLADFLMSAALIIPASVIYHRNKTRKTALIGMAVGTLCMVVVGVLANKFIMLPFYMGAYHMDMDGILKFANVGGIDSEWKLLLLITAPFNLLKGVVLSIVTGLIYKPLSPLLHAKIK
;
A
#
# COMPACT_ATOMS: atom_id res chain seq x y z
N MET A 1 4.38 -1.71 -40.79
CA MET A 1 3.26 -0.82 -40.40
C MET A 1 2.98 -1.02 -38.93
N SER A 2 3.53 -0.12 -38.07
CA SER A 2 3.31 -0.14 -36.62
C SER A 2 1.89 0.38 -36.37
N ALA A 3 0.97 -0.51 -35.96
CA ALA A 3 -0.34 -0.09 -35.50
C ALA A 3 -0.17 0.75 -34.24
N ASN A 4 -0.46 2.02 -34.39
CA ASN A 4 -0.47 3.01 -33.28
C ASN A 4 -1.60 2.62 -32.33
N ALA A 5 -1.33 1.70 -31.39
CA ALA A 5 -2.30 1.24 -30.41
C ALA A 5 -2.67 2.44 -29.52
N LYS A 6 -3.84 3.00 -29.77
CA LYS A 6 -4.42 4.13 -29.03
C LYS A 6 -4.36 3.79 -27.54
N LYS A 7 -3.64 4.56 -26.77
CA LYS A 7 -3.58 4.36 -25.29
C LYS A 7 -5.01 4.27 -24.74
N PRO A 8 -5.33 3.29 -23.90
CA PRO A 8 -6.68 3.14 -23.38
C PRO A 8 -7.08 4.39 -22.60
N ASN A 9 -8.29 4.88 -22.87
CA ASN A 9 -8.84 6.01 -22.13
C ASN A 9 -9.19 5.55 -20.71
N ILE A 10 -8.39 5.98 -19.72
CA ILE A 10 -8.59 5.64 -18.30
C ILE A 10 -9.90 6.19 -17.72
N PHE A 11 -10.52 7.17 -18.37
CA PHE A 11 -11.81 7.73 -18.00
C PHE A 11 -12.99 7.08 -18.75
N SER A 12 -12.77 5.99 -19.49
CA SER A 12 -13.87 5.25 -20.08
C SER A 12 -14.70 4.54 -19.00
N THR A 13 -15.99 4.39 -19.22
CA THR A 13 -16.93 3.74 -18.28
C THR A 13 -16.41 2.39 -17.74
N PRO A 14 -15.86 1.47 -18.57
CA PRO A 14 -15.33 0.20 -18.08
C PRO A 14 -14.17 0.35 -17.13
N TYR A 15 -13.29 1.33 -17.34
CA TYR A 15 -12.16 1.60 -16.42
C TYR A 15 -12.65 2.19 -15.12
N LEU A 16 -13.56 3.17 -15.18
CA LEU A 16 -14.14 3.81 -13.97
C LEU A 16 -14.89 2.79 -13.12
N THR A 17 -15.69 1.91 -13.73
CA THR A 17 -16.42 0.86 -13.00
C THR A 17 -15.46 -0.08 -12.28
N ARG A 18 -14.40 -0.54 -12.94
CA ARG A 18 -13.40 -1.42 -12.32
C ARG A 18 -12.65 -0.73 -11.18
N MET A 19 -12.24 0.52 -11.37
CA MET A 19 -11.60 1.30 -10.31
C MET A 19 -12.52 1.47 -9.11
N ALA A 20 -13.80 1.78 -9.34
CA ALA A 20 -14.78 1.92 -8.26
C ALA A 20 -14.98 0.62 -7.48
N ILE A 21 -15.14 -0.52 -8.17
CA ILE A 21 -15.27 -1.83 -7.52
C ILE A 21 -14.02 -2.17 -6.70
N LEU A 22 -12.82 -2.00 -7.28
CA LEU A 22 -11.57 -2.30 -6.60
C LEU A 22 -11.35 -1.34 -5.40
N THR A 23 -11.75 -0.08 -5.51
CA THR A 23 -11.72 0.88 -4.39
C THR A 23 -12.65 0.44 -3.26
N ALA A 24 -13.88 0.03 -3.59
CA ALA A 24 -14.83 -0.45 -2.59
C ALA A 24 -14.31 -1.69 -1.86
N ILE A 25 -13.76 -2.67 -2.58
CA ILE A 25 -13.16 -3.88 -1.98
C ILE A 25 -11.94 -3.49 -1.13
N ALA A 26 -11.07 -2.58 -1.62
CA ALA A 26 -9.93 -2.10 -0.87
C ALA A 26 -10.35 -1.42 0.43
N PHE A 27 -11.39 -0.60 0.40
CA PHE A 27 -11.91 0.06 1.59
C PHE A 27 -12.52 -0.94 2.59
N ILE A 28 -13.28 -1.94 2.12
CA ILE A 28 -13.82 -2.99 3.00
C ILE A 28 -12.68 -3.77 3.68
N LEU A 29 -11.64 -4.15 2.94
CA LEU A 29 -10.47 -4.83 3.50
C LEU A 29 -9.68 -3.93 4.47
N PHE A 30 -9.68 -2.61 4.25
CA PHE A 30 -9.10 -1.65 5.19
C PHE A 30 -9.84 -1.61 6.53
N LEU A 31 -11.15 -1.89 6.57
CA LEU A 31 -11.90 -1.96 7.82
C LEU A 31 -11.48 -3.13 8.71
N VAL A 32 -10.88 -4.16 8.12
CA VAL A 32 -10.37 -5.35 8.82
C VAL A 32 -8.88 -5.17 9.06
N GLN A 33 -8.55 -4.60 10.21
CA GLN A 33 -7.18 -4.33 10.62
C GLN A 33 -6.76 -5.28 11.75
N ILE A 34 -5.64 -5.96 11.57
CA ILE A 34 -5.06 -6.86 12.58
C ILE A 34 -3.94 -6.09 13.27
N PRO A 35 -4.07 -5.73 14.58
CA PRO A 35 -2.99 -5.12 15.32
C PRO A 35 -1.84 -6.12 15.47
N VAL A 36 -0.62 -5.72 15.13
CA VAL A 36 0.56 -6.59 15.20
C VAL A 36 1.48 -6.13 16.34
N VAL A 37 1.86 -4.85 16.34
CA VAL A 37 2.72 -4.27 17.38
C VAL A 37 2.32 -2.80 17.57
N ALA A 38 2.04 -2.40 18.79
CA ALA A 38 1.70 -1.02 19.16
C ALA A 38 0.64 -0.42 18.21
N PHE A 39 1.02 0.64 17.49
CA PHE A 39 0.16 1.32 16.51
C PHE A 39 0.23 0.72 15.09
N TYR A 40 1.04 -0.32 14.88
CA TYR A 40 1.16 -0.97 13.56
C TYR A 40 0.07 -2.00 13.35
N LYS A 41 -0.75 -1.78 12.32
CA LYS A 41 -1.86 -2.65 11.93
C LYS A 41 -1.63 -3.24 10.55
N LEU A 42 -1.78 -4.54 10.45
CA LEU A 42 -1.75 -5.25 9.16
C LEU A 42 -3.15 -5.26 8.57
N ASP A 43 -3.26 -4.84 7.33
CA ASP A 43 -4.47 -4.93 6.52
C ASP A 43 -4.14 -5.42 5.11
N LEU A 44 -5.14 -5.94 4.43
CA LEU A 44 -5.01 -6.48 3.08
C LEU A 44 -5.55 -5.53 2.00
N SER A 45 -5.84 -4.28 2.36
CA SER A 45 -6.47 -3.30 1.46
C SER A 45 -5.66 -2.97 0.20
N ASN A 46 -4.35 -3.15 0.24
CA ASN A 46 -3.48 -2.90 -0.90
C ASN A 46 -3.50 -4.02 -1.95
N ILE A 47 -4.13 -5.19 -1.67
CA ILE A 47 -4.27 -6.27 -2.66
C ILE A 47 -5.12 -5.83 -3.85
N PRO A 48 -6.36 -5.32 -3.69
CA PRO A 48 -7.14 -4.81 -4.82
C PRO A 48 -6.45 -3.67 -5.56
N VAL A 49 -5.68 -2.84 -4.87
CA VAL A 49 -4.90 -1.75 -5.47
C VAL A 49 -3.81 -2.31 -6.39
N LEU A 50 -3.03 -3.30 -5.93
CA LEU A 50 -2.03 -4.00 -6.73
C LEU A 50 -2.66 -4.71 -7.95
N LEU A 51 -3.80 -5.38 -7.76
CA LEU A 51 -4.55 -6.00 -8.86
C LEU A 51 -4.99 -4.97 -9.90
N GLY A 52 -5.48 -3.81 -9.46
CA GLY A 52 -5.81 -2.68 -10.32
C GLY A 52 -4.60 -2.14 -11.07
N ALA A 53 -3.49 -1.96 -10.37
CA ALA A 53 -2.24 -1.48 -10.95
C ALA A 53 -1.67 -2.46 -11.99
N PHE A 54 -1.74 -3.78 -11.74
CA PHE A 54 -1.28 -4.79 -12.69
C PHE A 54 -2.20 -4.94 -13.92
N SER A 55 -3.52 -4.84 -13.71
CA SER A 55 -4.48 -5.05 -14.80
C SER A 55 -4.69 -3.81 -15.67
N MET A 56 -4.75 -2.62 -15.08
CA MET A 56 -5.12 -1.38 -15.75
C MET A 56 -3.96 -0.39 -15.91
N GLY A 57 -2.87 -0.56 -15.19
CA GLY A 57 -1.70 0.32 -15.21
C GLY A 57 -1.45 1.05 -13.91
N THR A 58 -0.26 1.65 -13.81
CA THR A 58 0.20 2.34 -12.59
C THR A 58 -0.73 3.48 -12.20
N VAL A 59 -1.15 4.31 -13.16
CA VAL A 59 -2.01 5.48 -12.87
C VAL A 59 -3.37 5.07 -12.30
N PRO A 60 -4.14 4.14 -12.91
CA PRO A 60 -5.36 3.62 -12.28
C PRO A 60 -5.13 3.04 -10.89
N GLY A 61 -4.01 2.33 -10.67
CA GLY A 61 -3.66 1.81 -9.35
C GLY A 61 -3.50 2.91 -8.31
N ILE A 62 -2.82 4.01 -8.64
CA ILE A 62 -2.67 5.16 -7.74
C ILE A 62 -3.99 5.88 -7.50
N ILE A 63 -4.86 5.96 -8.51
CA ILE A 63 -6.22 6.53 -8.32
C ILE A 63 -7.02 5.67 -7.32
N ILE A 64 -7.00 4.34 -7.46
CA ILE A 64 -7.66 3.43 -6.50
C ILE A 64 -7.09 3.64 -5.09
N LEU A 65 -5.77 3.74 -4.96
CA LEU A 65 -5.11 4.00 -3.68
C LEU A 65 -5.56 5.33 -3.07
N ALA A 66 -5.55 6.40 -3.87
CA ALA A 66 -5.97 7.73 -3.41
C ALA A 66 -7.43 7.73 -2.94
N LEU A 67 -8.34 7.13 -3.71
CA LEU A 67 -9.74 7.00 -3.34
C LEU A 67 -9.93 6.17 -2.06
N LYS A 68 -9.22 5.04 -1.93
CA LYS A 68 -9.22 4.22 -0.70
C LYS A 68 -8.78 5.04 0.51
N CYS A 69 -7.66 5.76 0.41
CA CYS A 69 -7.15 6.60 1.50
C CYS A 69 -8.09 7.77 1.81
N SER A 70 -8.72 8.38 0.81
CA SER A 70 -9.75 9.41 1.02
C SER A 70 -10.97 8.88 1.78
N LEU A 71 -11.42 7.66 1.47
CA LEU A 71 -12.48 7.01 2.24
C LEU A 71 -12.03 6.64 3.66
N ALA A 72 -10.76 6.26 3.84
CA ALA A 72 -10.19 5.95 5.15
C ALA A 72 -10.22 7.16 6.10
N LEU A 73 -10.12 8.40 5.59
CA LEU A 73 -10.24 9.61 6.37
C LEU A 73 -11.57 9.72 7.15
N LEU A 74 -12.64 9.07 6.68
CA LEU A 74 -13.93 9.03 7.39
C LEU A 74 -13.84 8.30 8.73
N ARG A 75 -12.80 7.48 8.94
CA ARG A 75 -12.57 6.71 10.17
C ARG A 75 -11.18 6.94 10.76
N THR A 76 -10.52 8.02 10.36
CA THR A 76 -9.18 8.31 10.86
C THR A 76 -9.17 8.54 12.36
N THR A 77 -8.18 7.98 13.03
CA THR A 77 -7.88 8.21 14.46
C THR A 77 -6.66 9.10 14.65
N SER A 78 -6.01 9.50 13.54
CA SER A 78 -4.76 10.28 13.54
C SER A 78 -4.89 11.59 12.76
N ALA A 79 -6.08 12.19 12.73
CA ALA A 79 -6.36 13.40 11.97
C ALA A 79 -5.89 13.34 10.49
N GLY A 80 -5.88 12.14 9.89
CA GLY A 80 -5.46 11.91 8.50
C GLY A 80 -3.95 11.70 8.30
N VAL A 81 -3.12 11.92 9.31
CA VAL A 81 -1.65 11.80 9.18
C VAL A 81 -1.24 10.34 8.96
N GLY A 82 -1.88 9.41 9.66
CA GLY A 82 -1.67 7.97 9.45
C GLY A 82 -2.12 7.51 8.06
N ASP A 83 -3.23 8.06 7.55
CA ASP A 83 -3.73 7.75 6.21
C ASP A 83 -2.80 8.31 5.12
N LEU A 84 -2.20 9.48 5.34
CA LEU A 84 -1.16 10.03 4.47
C LEU A 84 0.10 9.15 4.47
N ALA A 85 0.55 8.70 5.64
CA ALA A 85 1.69 7.79 5.74
C ALA A 85 1.40 6.45 5.04
N ASP A 86 0.19 5.87 5.22
CA ASP A 86 -0.22 4.65 4.50
C ASP A 86 -0.25 4.87 2.98
N PHE A 87 -0.74 6.03 2.52
CA PHE A 87 -0.71 6.39 1.10
C PHE A 87 0.72 6.41 0.55
N LEU A 88 1.65 7.07 1.23
CA LEU A 88 3.05 7.17 0.79
C LEU A 88 3.74 5.79 0.76
N MET A 89 3.59 5.00 1.81
CA MET A 89 4.16 3.65 1.90
C MET A 89 3.56 2.71 0.84
N SER A 90 2.25 2.78 0.65
CA SER A 90 1.54 1.97 -0.35
C SER A 90 1.90 2.38 -1.78
N ALA A 91 2.04 3.67 -2.06
CA ALA A 91 2.51 4.16 -3.36
C ALA A 91 3.94 3.68 -3.65
N ALA A 92 4.82 3.68 -2.63
CA ALA A 92 6.18 3.17 -2.75
C ALA A 92 6.24 1.67 -3.07
N LEU A 93 5.24 0.88 -2.64
CA LEU A 93 5.08 -0.52 -3.04
C LEU A 93 4.54 -0.64 -4.47
N ILE A 94 3.45 0.07 -4.78
CA ILE A 94 2.63 -0.14 -5.96
C ILE A 94 3.30 0.41 -7.23
N ILE A 95 3.95 1.58 -7.15
CA ILE A 95 4.56 2.21 -8.32
C ILE A 95 5.65 1.32 -8.93
N PRO A 96 6.72 0.93 -8.21
CA PRO A 96 7.76 0.09 -8.79
C PRO A 96 7.24 -1.30 -9.17
N ALA A 97 6.34 -1.89 -8.36
CA ALA A 97 5.73 -3.18 -8.68
C ALA A 97 5.02 -3.16 -10.03
N SER A 98 4.18 -2.14 -10.25
CA SER A 98 3.42 -1.98 -11.50
C SER A 98 4.30 -1.61 -12.68
N VAL A 99 5.24 -0.67 -12.52
CA VAL A 99 6.14 -0.24 -13.60
C VAL A 99 7.00 -1.41 -14.11
N ILE A 100 7.57 -2.20 -13.20
CA ILE A 100 8.39 -3.37 -13.55
C ILE A 100 7.52 -4.42 -14.23
N TYR A 101 6.34 -4.70 -13.70
CA TYR A 101 5.41 -5.65 -14.28
C TYR A 101 5.00 -5.29 -15.72
N HIS A 102 4.67 -4.02 -15.98
CA HIS A 102 4.21 -3.57 -17.29
C HIS A 102 5.27 -3.62 -18.39
N ARG A 103 6.57 -3.77 -18.05
CA ARG A 103 7.63 -3.95 -19.06
C ARG A 103 7.47 -5.25 -19.84
N ASN A 104 7.17 -6.37 -19.15
CA ASN A 104 7.11 -7.70 -19.79
C ASN A 104 5.88 -8.53 -19.45
N LYS A 105 5.01 -8.10 -18.53
CA LYS A 105 3.75 -8.74 -18.09
C LYS A 105 3.87 -10.26 -17.81
N THR A 106 4.96 -10.67 -17.16
CA THR A 106 5.22 -12.07 -16.77
C THR A 106 5.09 -12.22 -15.26
N ARG A 107 4.93 -13.47 -14.79
CA ARG A 107 4.95 -13.77 -13.34
C ARG A 107 6.28 -13.35 -12.70
N LYS A 108 7.38 -13.58 -13.42
CA LYS A 108 8.72 -13.23 -12.93
C LYS A 108 8.85 -11.72 -12.70
N THR A 109 8.38 -10.91 -13.66
CA THR A 109 8.40 -9.44 -13.52
C THR A 109 7.44 -8.95 -12.46
N ALA A 110 6.29 -9.61 -12.24
CA ALA A 110 5.40 -9.30 -11.13
C ALA A 110 6.09 -9.55 -9.76
N LEU A 111 6.72 -10.71 -9.59
CA LEU A 111 7.44 -11.06 -8.36
C LEU A 111 8.62 -10.12 -8.09
N ILE A 112 9.45 -9.85 -9.11
CA ILE A 112 10.57 -8.90 -9.00
C ILE A 112 10.04 -7.51 -8.66
N GLY A 113 8.97 -7.07 -9.33
CA GLY A 113 8.36 -5.77 -9.10
C GLY A 113 7.83 -5.64 -7.66
N MET A 114 7.16 -6.67 -7.15
CA MET A 114 6.68 -6.70 -5.77
C MET A 114 7.81 -6.74 -4.76
N ALA A 115 8.90 -7.47 -5.02
CA ALA A 115 10.08 -7.49 -4.16
C ALA A 115 10.75 -6.11 -4.09
N VAL A 116 10.98 -5.46 -5.23
CA VAL A 116 11.52 -4.09 -5.30
C VAL A 116 10.57 -3.11 -4.61
N GLY A 117 9.26 -3.21 -4.88
CA GLY A 117 8.25 -2.38 -4.24
C GLY A 117 8.22 -2.55 -2.71
N THR A 118 8.37 -3.78 -2.22
CA THR A 118 8.46 -4.05 -0.77
C THR A 118 9.68 -3.36 -0.15
N LEU A 119 10.84 -3.41 -0.80
CA LEU A 119 12.03 -2.71 -0.31
C LEU A 119 11.83 -1.18 -0.31
N CYS A 120 11.24 -0.62 -1.36
CA CYS A 120 10.88 0.80 -1.40
C CYS A 120 9.88 1.16 -0.28
N MET A 121 8.89 0.31 -0.03
CA MET A 121 7.92 0.49 1.06
C MET A 121 8.61 0.49 2.43
N VAL A 122 9.59 -0.37 2.67
CA VAL A 122 10.36 -0.40 3.93
C VAL A 122 11.09 0.92 4.12
N VAL A 123 11.81 1.39 3.11
CA VAL A 123 12.56 2.66 3.18
C VAL A 123 11.62 3.84 3.43
N VAL A 124 10.56 3.96 2.61
CA VAL A 124 9.57 5.05 2.76
C VAL A 124 8.84 4.92 4.09
N GLY A 125 8.57 3.70 4.57
CA GLY A 125 7.97 3.45 5.87
C GLY A 125 8.81 3.96 7.03
N VAL A 126 10.12 3.72 7.01
CA VAL A 126 11.06 4.27 8.02
C VAL A 126 11.06 5.80 7.96
N LEU A 127 11.17 6.39 6.75
CA LEU A 127 11.17 7.83 6.58
C LEU A 127 9.84 8.48 6.99
N ALA A 128 8.72 7.92 6.58
CA ALA A 128 7.39 8.42 6.94
C ALA A 128 7.15 8.34 8.45
N ASN A 129 7.59 7.27 9.11
CA ASN A 129 7.50 7.19 10.56
C ASN A 129 8.37 8.23 11.23
N LYS A 130 9.62 8.39 10.80
CA LYS A 130 10.55 9.36 11.39
C LYS A 130 10.09 10.81 11.22
N PHE A 131 9.68 11.20 10.02
CA PHE A 131 9.44 12.60 9.68
C PHE A 131 7.97 13.03 9.76
N ILE A 132 7.05 12.09 9.77
CA ILE A 132 5.60 12.38 9.77
C ILE A 132 4.95 11.83 11.03
N MET A 133 5.04 10.51 11.29
CA MET A 133 4.28 9.87 12.36
C MET A 133 4.80 10.21 13.76
N LEU A 134 6.12 10.10 14.00
CA LEU A 134 6.70 10.40 15.32
C LEU A 134 6.49 11.87 15.69
N PRO A 135 6.82 12.88 14.84
CA PRO A 135 6.54 14.28 15.16
C PRO A 135 5.05 14.55 15.41
N PHE A 136 4.15 13.88 14.65
CA PHE A 136 2.72 13.99 14.88
C PHE A 136 2.31 13.46 16.26
N TYR A 137 2.77 12.27 16.66
CA TYR A 137 2.46 11.72 17.98
C TYR A 137 3.01 12.59 19.11
N MET A 138 4.22 13.12 18.96
CA MET A 138 4.80 14.05 19.94
C MET A 138 4.00 15.35 20.06
N GLY A 139 3.58 15.93 18.94
CA GLY A 139 2.83 17.18 18.94
C GLY A 139 1.36 17.04 19.34
N ALA A 140 0.65 16.08 18.75
CA ALA A 140 -0.80 15.94 18.93
C ALA A 140 -1.21 15.28 20.23
N TYR A 141 -0.39 14.34 20.74
CA TYR A 141 -0.67 13.61 21.98
C TYR A 141 0.21 14.06 23.15
N HIS A 142 1.04 15.08 22.93
CA HIS A 142 2.00 15.59 23.95
C HIS A 142 2.86 14.48 24.59
N MET A 143 3.17 13.45 23.79
CA MET A 143 4.02 12.35 24.22
C MET A 143 5.47 12.71 23.95
N ASP A 144 6.34 12.49 24.95
CA ASP A 144 7.78 12.48 24.72
C ASP A 144 8.22 11.16 24.06
N MET A 145 9.47 11.08 23.63
CA MET A 145 10.00 9.87 22.98
C MET A 145 9.90 8.66 23.92
N ASP A 146 10.15 8.85 25.22
CA ASP A 146 10.04 7.79 26.23
C ASP A 146 8.60 7.27 26.37
N GLY A 147 7.61 8.15 26.25
CA GLY A 147 6.19 7.80 26.22
C GLY A 147 5.84 6.93 24.99
N ILE A 148 6.35 7.31 23.82
CA ILE A 148 6.16 6.53 22.58
C ILE A 148 6.82 5.15 22.69
N LEU A 149 8.04 5.08 23.22
CA LEU A 149 8.76 3.82 23.41
C LEU A 149 8.06 2.90 24.42
N LYS A 150 7.54 3.46 25.53
CA LYS A 150 6.71 2.71 26.49
C LYS A 150 5.40 2.22 25.87
N PHE A 151 4.76 3.05 25.04
CA PHE A 151 3.54 2.66 24.32
C PHE A 151 3.81 1.54 23.31
N ALA A 152 4.98 1.53 22.67
CA ALA A 152 5.39 0.44 21.80
C ALA A 152 5.49 -0.90 22.55
N ASN A 153 5.73 -0.86 23.88
CA ASN A 153 5.75 -2.02 24.78
C ASN A 153 6.60 -3.21 24.27
N VAL A 154 7.73 -2.90 23.65
CA VAL A 154 8.65 -3.91 23.13
C VAL A 154 9.96 -3.82 23.92
N GLY A 155 10.30 -4.88 24.65
CA GLY A 155 11.52 -4.92 25.46
C GLY A 155 12.78 -4.70 24.62
N GLY A 156 13.72 -3.92 25.15
CA GLY A 156 15.01 -3.63 24.49
C GLY A 156 14.97 -2.49 23.45
N ILE A 157 13.84 -1.80 23.28
CA ILE A 157 13.74 -0.60 22.46
C ILE A 157 13.87 0.64 23.34
N ASP A 158 15.02 1.28 23.29
CA ASP A 158 15.40 2.42 24.13
C ASP A 158 15.72 3.69 23.33
N SER A 159 15.57 3.64 22.00
CA SER A 159 15.84 4.76 21.14
C SER A 159 14.97 4.79 19.88
N GLU A 160 14.78 6.00 19.33
CA GLU A 160 14.06 6.21 18.07
C GLU A 160 14.58 5.29 16.95
N TRP A 161 15.90 5.20 16.78
CA TRP A 161 16.50 4.37 15.73
C TRP A 161 16.24 2.88 15.92
N LYS A 162 16.24 2.40 17.17
CA LYS A 162 15.85 0.99 17.44
C LYS A 162 14.38 0.76 17.12
N LEU A 163 13.48 1.68 17.45
CA LEU A 163 12.08 1.61 17.07
C LEU A 163 11.91 1.51 15.54
N LEU A 164 12.58 2.39 14.80
CA LEU A 164 12.50 2.45 13.35
C LEU A 164 13.10 1.21 12.67
N LEU A 165 14.26 0.75 13.10
CA LEU A 165 14.98 -0.34 12.44
C LEU A 165 14.53 -1.73 12.90
N LEU A 166 14.13 -1.90 14.17
CA LEU A 166 13.77 -3.21 14.70
C LEU A 166 12.26 -3.46 14.75
N ILE A 167 11.43 -2.43 14.62
CA ILE A 167 9.97 -2.58 14.59
C ILE A 167 9.40 -2.09 13.27
N THR A 168 9.62 -0.83 12.90
CA THR A 168 9.01 -0.25 11.69
C THR A 168 9.47 -0.95 10.42
N ALA A 169 10.77 -1.16 10.25
CA ALA A 169 11.31 -1.79 9.04
C ALA A 169 10.88 -3.25 8.90
N PRO A 170 11.00 -4.13 9.93
CA PRO A 170 10.52 -5.51 9.83
C PRO A 170 9.00 -5.61 9.65
N PHE A 171 8.22 -4.72 10.28
CA PHE A 171 6.77 -4.69 10.08
C PHE A 171 6.41 -4.37 8.63
N ASN A 172 7.01 -3.33 8.03
CA ASN A 172 6.75 -2.99 6.63
C ASN A 172 7.25 -4.08 5.68
N LEU A 173 8.36 -4.75 6.00
CA LEU A 173 8.83 -5.91 5.24
C LEU A 173 7.80 -7.05 5.31
N LEU A 174 7.32 -7.40 6.50
CA LEU A 174 6.27 -8.41 6.69
C LEU A 174 5.01 -8.05 5.91
N LYS A 175 4.51 -6.80 6.06
CA LYS A 175 3.33 -6.30 5.33
C LYS A 175 3.52 -6.44 3.82
N GLY A 176 4.66 -5.99 3.28
CA GLY A 176 4.97 -6.08 1.85
C GLY A 176 5.07 -7.52 1.34
N VAL A 177 5.69 -8.42 2.10
CA VAL A 177 5.78 -9.85 1.77
C VAL A 177 4.39 -10.51 1.75
N VAL A 178 3.57 -10.29 2.79
CA VAL A 178 2.20 -10.83 2.86
C VAL A 178 1.37 -10.33 1.68
N LEU A 179 1.38 -9.02 1.40
CA LEU A 179 0.67 -8.44 0.26
C LEU A 179 1.15 -9.03 -1.07
N SER A 180 2.46 -9.23 -1.22
CA SER A 180 3.05 -9.79 -2.44
C SER A 180 2.64 -11.25 -2.67
N ILE A 181 2.69 -12.07 -1.62
CA ILE A 181 2.28 -13.49 -1.69
C ILE A 181 0.81 -13.59 -2.04
N VAL A 182 -0.06 -12.90 -1.29
CA VAL A 182 -1.51 -12.98 -1.50
C VAL A 182 -1.90 -12.43 -2.87
N THR A 183 -1.32 -11.30 -3.29
CA THR A 183 -1.57 -10.74 -4.64
C THR A 183 -1.11 -11.73 -5.71
N GLY A 184 0.05 -12.35 -5.58
CA GLY A 184 0.57 -13.34 -6.52
C GLY A 184 -0.32 -14.57 -6.66
N LEU A 185 -0.89 -15.05 -5.56
CA LEU A 185 -1.82 -16.19 -5.54
C LEU A 185 -3.17 -15.83 -6.21
N ILE A 186 -3.70 -14.65 -5.89
CA ILE A 186 -5.04 -14.22 -6.34
C ILE A 186 -5.00 -13.70 -7.78
N TYR A 187 -3.89 -13.11 -8.22
CA TYR A 187 -3.78 -12.51 -9.55
C TYR A 187 -4.09 -13.51 -10.68
N LYS A 188 -3.60 -14.75 -10.57
CA LYS A 188 -3.80 -15.76 -11.63
C LYS A 188 -5.28 -16.09 -11.86
N PRO A 189 -6.08 -16.45 -10.84
CA PRO A 189 -7.49 -16.76 -11.02
C PRO A 189 -8.32 -15.52 -11.42
N LEU A 190 -7.95 -14.32 -11.00
CA LEU A 190 -8.69 -13.10 -11.30
C LEU A 190 -8.27 -12.42 -12.61
N SER A 191 -7.11 -12.78 -13.18
CA SER A 191 -6.60 -12.18 -14.41
C SER A 191 -7.61 -12.21 -15.57
N PRO A 192 -8.38 -13.29 -15.86
CA PRO A 192 -9.38 -13.28 -16.90
C PRO A 192 -10.49 -12.24 -16.69
N LEU A 193 -10.95 -12.08 -15.44
CA LEU A 193 -11.98 -11.10 -15.07
C LEU A 193 -11.47 -9.67 -15.19
N LEU A 194 -10.23 -9.43 -14.75
CA LEU A 194 -9.61 -8.10 -14.78
C LEU A 194 -9.32 -7.63 -16.21
N HIS A 195 -9.06 -8.54 -17.13
CA HIS A 195 -8.78 -8.24 -18.56
C HIS A 195 -9.97 -8.48 -19.48
N ALA A 196 -11.09 -8.97 -18.97
CA ALA A 196 -12.30 -9.18 -19.78
C ALA A 196 -12.71 -7.88 -20.49
N LYS A 197 -12.89 -7.95 -21.80
CA LYS A 197 -13.47 -6.83 -22.56
C LYS A 197 -14.93 -6.70 -22.13
N ILE A 198 -15.28 -5.62 -21.45
CA ILE A 198 -16.68 -5.27 -21.23
C ILE A 198 -17.16 -4.73 -22.57
N LYS A 199 -18.05 -5.50 -23.21
CA LYS A 199 -18.76 -5.08 -24.43
C LYS A 199 -19.72 -3.95 -24.12
#